data_1e58db06a70dc7f39b41e937d5fd73b7
#
_entry.id   1e58db06a70dc7f39b41e937d5fd73b7
#
_cell.length_a   1.000
_cell.length_b   1.000
_cell.length_c   1.000
_cell.angle_alpha   90.00
_cell.angle_beta   90.00
_cell.angle_gamma   90.00
#
_symmetry.space_group_name_H-M   'P 1'
#
loop_
_entity.id
_entity.type
_entity.pdbx_description
1 polymer ?
#
loop_
_entity_poly.entity_id
_entity_poly.type
_entity_poly.pdbx_seq_one_letter_code
_entity_poly.pdbx_strand_id
1 'polypeptide(L)'
;MISKTKAIVISSVKYGDSDLIVKCFTPNGLRSYLLRRIYSSKNKQISIAYFQALNLLEISGSDKKNGQLNTIKEVNIDVVYHSIHGNIYKQSTAIFMAEVLSSVIWEESDSQSLFDFLHTAFQWFDEHQNTANFHLVFLLKLTQYLGFYPEVKNSDLKYFNLQDGIFTNVYEKESCIEGNILNVFKALIGINFDSLEELKLSSGSRQIILEVLMKYFQIHLTGFRKPKSLEIFKELFH
;
A
#
# COMPACT_ATOMS: atom_id res chain seq x y z
N MET A 1 28.05 9.95 -2.17
CA MET A 1 28.07 9.77 -0.70
C MET A 1 27.37 8.44 -0.42
N ILE A 2 27.84 7.65 0.52
CA ILE A 2 27.12 6.44 0.97
C ILE A 2 26.26 6.89 2.15
N SER A 3 24.98 6.58 2.11
CA SER A 3 24.04 6.86 3.19
C SER A 3 23.40 5.56 3.66
N LYS A 4 22.94 5.54 4.91
CA LYS A 4 22.16 4.46 5.50
C LYS A 4 20.73 4.96 5.70
N THR A 5 19.75 4.18 5.26
CA THR A 5 18.34 4.54 5.33
C THR A 5 17.45 3.33 5.53
N LYS A 6 16.33 3.51 6.21
CA LYS A 6 15.23 2.54 6.19
C LYS A 6 14.51 2.60 4.85
N ALA A 7 13.95 1.48 4.42
CA ALA A 7 13.32 1.38 3.12
C ALA A 7 12.20 0.32 3.13
N ILE A 8 11.12 0.60 2.42
CA ILE A 8 10.01 -0.33 2.18
C ILE A 8 10.07 -0.74 0.71
N VAL A 9 10.13 -2.03 0.42
CA VAL A 9 10.17 -2.54 -0.96
C VAL A 9 8.80 -2.35 -1.61
N ILE A 10 8.74 -1.51 -2.65
CA ILE A 10 7.50 -1.25 -3.40
C ILE A 10 7.40 -2.16 -4.62
N SER A 11 8.50 -2.32 -5.35
CA SER A 11 8.51 -3.24 -6.50
C SER A 11 9.92 -3.73 -6.79
N SER A 12 10.00 -4.93 -7.35
CA SER A 12 11.24 -5.50 -7.86
C SER A 12 10.99 -6.08 -9.26
N VAL A 13 11.81 -5.71 -10.23
CA VAL A 13 11.64 -6.10 -11.62
C VAL A 13 12.97 -6.61 -12.16
N LYS A 14 12.97 -7.82 -12.74
CA LYS A 14 14.13 -8.36 -13.42
C LYS A 14 14.53 -7.45 -14.57
N TYR A 15 15.82 -7.14 -14.67
CA TYR A 15 16.38 -6.29 -15.71
C TYR A 15 17.53 -7.03 -16.44
N GLY A 16 17.37 -7.21 -17.74
CA GLY A 16 18.28 -8.05 -18.51
C GLY A 16 18.32 -9.49 -18.00
N ASP A 17 19.46 -10.17 -18.13
CA ASP A 17 19.62 -11.59 -17.81
C ASP A 17 19.85 -11.85 -16.31
N SER A 18 20.56 -10.95 -15.65
CA SER A 18 21.06 -11.20 -14.28
C SER A 18 20.84 -10.09 -13.28
N ASP A 19 20.27 -8.97 -13.67
CA ASP A 19 20.13 -7.79 -12.85
C ASP A 19 18.68 -7.63 -12.33
N LEU A 20 18.52 -6.85 -11.26
CA LEU A 20 17.24 -6.50 -10.64
C LEU A 20 17.18 -4.99 -10.45
N ILE A 21 16.07 -4.37 -10.84
CA ILE A 21 15.72 -3.00 -10.45
C ILE A 21 14.71 -3.10 -9.33
N VAL A 22 15.02 -2.46 -8.19
CA VAL A 22 14.14 -2.41 -7.02
C VAL A 22 13.77 -0.96 -6.75
N LYS A 23 12.47 -0.72 -6.58
CA LYS A 23 11.96 0.56 -6.08
C LYS A 23 11.64 0.43 -4.61
N CYS A 24 12.22 1.29 -3.81
CA CYS A 24 11.98 1.36 -2.37
C CYS A 24 11.47 2.74 -1.99
N PHE A 25 10.49 2.78 -1.09
CA PHE A 25 10.08 4.00 -0.45
C PHE A 25 10.89 4.19 0.83
N THR A 26 11.45 5.38 1.01
CA THR A 26 12.32 5.74 2.14
C THR A 26 11.77 6.98 2.84
N PRO A 27 12.25 7.34 4.04
CA PRO A 27 11.91 8.62 4.69
C PRO A 27 12.19 9.85 3.81
N ASN A 28 13.09 9.72 2.82
CA ASN A 28 13.44 10.78 1.89
C ASN A 28 12.77 10.64 0.50
N GLY A 29 11.72 9.82 0.38
CA GLY A 29 10.97 9.59 -0.85
C GLY A 29 11.34 8.29 -1.58
N LEU A 30 10.77 8.14 -2.78
CA LEU A 30 10.98 6.96 -3.62
C LEU A 30 12.41 6.92 -4.16
N ARG A 31 13.04 5.75 -4.09
CA ARG A 31 14.39 5.50 -4.61
C ARG A 31 14.42 4.24 -5.46
N SER A 32 15.12 4.31 -6.59
CA SER A 32 15.33 3.16 -7.46
C SER A 32 16.77 2.67 -7.34
N TYR A 33 16.94 1.37 -7.15
CA TYR A 33 18.23 0.71 -6.98
C TYR A 33 18.46 -0.32 -8.09
N LEU A 34 19.68 -0.36 -8.64
CA LEU A 34 20.12 -1.39 -9.57
C LEU A 34 21.04 -2.38 -8.84
N LEU A 35 20.61 -3.65 -8.78
CA LEU A 35 21.41 -4.74 -8.27
C LEU A 35 21.93 -5.57 -9.45
N ARG A 36 23.22 -5.46 -9.70
CA ARG A 36 23.87 -6.16 -10.81
C ARG A 36 24.17 -7.60 -10.45
N ARG A 37 23.92 -8.50 -11.39
CA ARG A 37 24.25 -9.94 -11.30
C ARG A 37 23.66 -10.65 -10.08
N ILE A 38 22.51 -10.19 -9.57
CA ILE A 38 21.87 -10.79 -8.39
C ILE A 38 21.42 -12.23 -8.64
N TYR A 39 21.09 -12.56 -9.88
CA TYR A 39 20.71 -13.92 -10.30
C TYR A 39 21.92 -14.80 -10.64
N SER A 40 23.15 -14.27 -10.56
CA SER A 40 24.35 -15.06 -10.83
C SER A 40 24.74 -15.88 -9.61
N SER A 41 25.03 -17.16 -9.82
CA SER A 41 25.50 -18.08 -8.78
C SER A 41 26.77 -17.63 -8.04
N LYS A 42 27.51 -16.68 -8.62
CA LYS A 42 28.73 -16.11 -8.05
C LYS A 42 28.47 -14.97 -7.06
N ASN A 43 27.27 -14.41 -7.05
CA ASN A 43 26.91 -13.33 -6.12
C ASN A 43 26.21 -13.90 -4.89
N LYS A 44 26.96 -14.15 -3.81
CA LYS A 44 26.44 -14.69 -2.55
C LYS A 44 26.18 -13.61 -1.49
N GLN A 45 26.41 -12.32 -1.79
CA GLN A 45 26.37 -11.26 -0.77
C GLN A 45 24.97 -10.75 -0.48
N ILE A 46 24.11 -10.63 -1.50
CA ILE A 46 22.75 -10.11 -1.36
C ILE A 46 21.77 -11.11 -1.96
N SER A 47 20.81 -11.59 -1.14
CA SER A 47 19.75 -12.49 -1.60
C SER A 47 18.61 -11.71 -2.23
N ILE A 48 18.01 -12.25 -3.29
CA ILE A 48 16.78 -11.71 -3.89
C ILE A 48 15.59 -11.71 -2.91
N ALA A 49 15.60 -12.59 -1.92
CA ALA A 49 14.56 -12.69 -0.90
C ALA A 49 14.39 -11.40 -0.08
N TYR A 50 15.43 -10.57 0.05
CA TYR A 50 15.31 -9.25 0.67
C TYR A 50 14.31 -8.35 -0.05
N PHE A 51 14.15 -8.51 -1.36
CA PHE A 51 13.38 -7.60 -2.21
C PHE A 51 11.97 -8.11 -2.53
N GLN A 52 11.40 -8.92 -1.64
CA GLN A 52 10.00 -9.25 -1.69
C GLN A 52 9.13 -8.02 -1.36
N ALA A 53 7.92 -7.98 -1.93
CA ALA A 53 7.00 -6.86 -1.74
C ALA A 53 6.77 -6.55 -0.25
N LEU A 54 6.83 -5.28 0.09
CA LEU A 54 6.65 -4.68 1.41
C LEU A 54 7.68 -5.07 2.48
N ASN A 55 8.75 -5.79 2.14
CA ASN A 55 9.82 -6.00 3.11
C ASN A 55 10.35 -4.66 3.64
N LEU A 56 10.55 -4.63 4.97
CA LEU A 56 11.16 -3.51 5.68
C LEU A 56 12.65 -3.74 5.79
N LEU A 57 13.42 -2.88 5.15
CA LEU A 57 14.86 -3.02 4.99
C LEU A 57 15.61 -1.85 5.61
N GLU A 58 16.86 -2.11 5.97
CA GLU A 58 17.89 -1.11 6.19
C GLU A 58 18.92 -1.21 5.07
N ILE A 59 19.06 -0.16 4.27
CA ILE A 59 19.90 -0.13 3.09
C ILE A 59 21.05 0.86 3.29
N SER A 60 22.28 0.39 3.03
CA SER A 60 23.46 1.25 2.87
C SER A 60 23.83 1.32 1.39
N GLY A 61 23.90 2.51 0.83
CA GLY A 61 24.14 2.66 -0.61
C GLY A 61 24.34 4.09 -1.07
N SER A 62 24.32 4.28 -2.39
CA SER A 62 24.30 5.63 -2.94
C SER A 62 22.92 6.26 -2.75
N ASP A 63 22.88 7.58 -2.57
CA ASP A 63 21.64 8.37 -2.51
C ASP A 63 21.71 9.46 -3.58
N LYS A 64 21.25 9.13 -4.76
CA LYS A 64 21.08 10.05 -5.87
C LYS A 64 19.61 10.41 -5.97
N LYS A 65 19.33 11.67 -6.18
CA LYS A 65 17.98 12.21 -6.38
C LYS A 65 17.55 12.13 -7.85
N ASN A 66 16.32 12.51 -8.15
CA ASN A 66 15.80 12.74 -9.50
C ASN A 66 15.79 11.49 -10.40
N GLY A 67 15.25 10.37 -9.89
CA GLY A 67 15.02 9.16 -10.68
C GLY A 67 16.28 8.42 -11.14
N GLN A 68 17.47 8.84 -10.71
CA GLN A 68 18.70 8.16 -11.05
C GLN A 68 18.80 6.81 -10.30
N LEU A 69 19.31 5.80 -10.99
CA LEU A 69 19.55 4.48 -10.37
C LEU A 69 20.64 4.57 -9.32
N ASN A 70 20.31 4.14 -8.13
CA ASN A 70 21.20 3.98 -6.99
C ASN A 70 21.84 2.60 -6.97
N THR A 71 22.86 2.43 -6.14
CA THR A 71 23.48 1.13 -5.89
C THR A 71 23.37 0.78 -4.41
N ILE A 72 23.09 -0.48 -4.11
CA ILE A 72 23.09 -1.02 -2.76
C ILE A 72 24.49 -1.63 -2.50
N LYS A 73 25.09 -1.23 -1.38
CA LYS A 73 26.35 -1.80 -0.88
C LYS A 73 26.06 -2.89 0.15
N GLU A 74 25.12 -2.60 1.05
CA GLU A 74 24.70 -3.52 2.11
C GLU A 74 23.17 -3.40 2.29
N VAL A 75 22.54 -4.53 2.62
CA VAL A 75 21.12 -4.61 2.94
C VAL A 75 20.90 -5.55 4.11
N ASN A 76 20.08 -5.14 5.05
CA ASN A 76 19.63 -5.94 6.18
C ASN A 76 18.09 -5.86 6.27
N ILE A 77 17.47 -6.87 6.89
CA ILE A 77 16.08 -6.78 7.29
C ILE A 77 15.99 -5.85 8.50
N ASP A 78 15.15 -4.80 8.42
CA ASP A 78 14.85 -3.91 9.54
C ASP A 78 13.86 -4.59 10.49
N VAL A 79 12.81 -5.22 9.93
CA VAL A 79 11.81 -5.98 10.69
C VAL A 79 11.59 -7.33 10.02
N VAL A 80 11.78 -8.40 10.79
CA VAL A 80 11.52 -9.78 10.31
C VAL A 80 10.04 -10.07 10.40
N TYR A 81 9.39 -10.33 9.27
CA TYR A 81 7.99 -10.76 9.23
C TYR A 81 7.86 -12.24 9.62
N HIS A 82 6.89 -12.52 10.48
CA HIS A 82 6.60 -13.87 10.99
C HIS A 82 5.45 -14.55 10.24
N SER A 83 4.55 -13.79 9.65
CA SER A 83 3.32 -14.32 9.06
C SER A 83 3.08 -13.90 7.61
N ILE A 84 3.51 -12.72 7.15
CA ILE A 84 3.21 -12.21 5.81
C ILE A 84 3.70 -13.17 4.72
N HIS A 85 4.89 -13.73 4.86
CA HIS A 85 5.46 -14.63 3.84
C HIS A 85 4.98 -16.08 3.94
N GLY A 86 4.47 -16.50 5.11
CA GLY A 86 3.98 -17.87 5.36
C GLY A 86 2.47 -18.05 5.16
N ASN A 87 1.71 -16.97 5.06
CA ASN A 87 0.25 -16.99 4.92
C ASN A 87 -0.16 -16.46 3.55
N ILE A 88 -0.82 -17.29 2.74
CA ILE A 88 -1.21 -16.96 1.36
C ILE A 88 -2.10 -15.72 1.28
N TYR A 89 -3.02 -15.52 2.23
CA TYR A 89 -3.90 -14.35 2.27
C TYR A 89 -3.11 -13.07 2.56
N LYS A 90 -2.18 -13.13 3.53
CA LYS A 90 -1.32 -11.99 3.85
C LYS A 90 -0.35 -11.68 2.72
N GLN A 91 0.24 -12.69 2.10
CA GLN A 91 1.13 -12.50 0.96
C GLN A 91 0.40 -11.86 -0.23
N SER A 92 -0.82 -12.31 -0.54
CA SER A 92 -1.64 -11.72 -1.61
C SER A 92 -2.03 -10.28 -1.29
N THR A 93 -2.37 -9.99 -0.02
CA THR A 93 -2.63 -8.63 0.46
C THR A 93 -1.38 -7.76 0.28
N ALA A 94 -0.20 -8.25 0.64
CA ALA A 94 1.06 -7.51 0.50
C ALA A 94 1.37 -7.17 -0.96
N ILE A 95 1.17 -8.12 -1.88
CA ILE A 95 1.35 -7.89 -3.33
C ILE A 95 0.37 -6.82 -3.81
N PHE A 96 -0.91 -6.94 -3.47
CA PHE A 96 -1.95 -5.97 -3.84
C PHE A 96 -1.62 -4.57 -3.31
N MET A 97 -1.23 -4.45 -2.03
CA MET A 97 -0.86 -3.18 -1.43
C MET A 97 0.39 -2.57 -2.08
N ALA A 98 1.40 -3.37 -2.40
CA ALA A 98 2.60 -2.90 -3.08
C ALA A 98 2.28 -2.34 -4.47
N GLU A 99 1.35 -2.96 -5.22
CA GLU A 99 0.89 -2.44 -6.51
C GLU A 99 0.12 -1.12 -6.36
N VAL A 100 -0.77 -1.00 -5.35
CA VAL A 100 -1.42 0.29 -5.03
C VAL A 100 -0.37 1.35 -4.73
N LEU A 101 0.55 1.08 -3.81
CA LEU A 101 1.61 2.02 -3.43
C LEU A 101 2.49 2.41 -4.62
N SER A 102 2.81 1.46 -5.51
CA SER A 102 3.55 1.74 -6.74
C SER A 102 2.83 2.70 -7.68
N SER A 103 1.50 2.78 -7.58
CA SER A 103 0.65 3.65 -8.41
C SER A 103 0.41 5.03 -7.79
N VAL A 104 0.59 5.19 -6.47
CA VAL A 104 0.24 6.43 -5.75
C VAL A 104 1.42 7.17 -5.13
N ILE A 105 2.58 6.50 -4.97
CA ILE A 105 3.78 7.14 -4.42
C ILE A 105 4.59 7.75 -5.56
N TRP A 106 4.78 9.07 -5.50
CA TRP A 106 5.57 9.85 -6.44
C TRP A 106 6.89 10.28 -5.79
N GLU A 107 7.88 10.66 -6.60
CA GLU A 107 9.22 11.01 -6.12
C GLU A 107 9.25 12.24 -5.18
N GLU A 108 8.24 13.11 -5.28
CA GLU A 108 8.14 14.40 -4.56
C GLU A 108 7.21 14.37 -3.33
N SER A 109 6.67 13.22 -2.96
CA SER A 109 5.74 13.09 -1.81
C SER A 109 6.44 13.50 -0.51
N ASP A 110 5.74 14.22 0.39
CA ASP A 110 6.17 14.36 1.79
C ASP A 110 6.27 12.97 2.40
N SER A 111 7.52 12.54 2.60
CA SER A 111 7.80 11.12 2.66
C SER A 111 7.89 10.59 4.09
N GLN A 112 8.22 11.42 5.09
CA GLN A 112 8.47 10.92 6.44
C GLN A 112 7.18 10.40 7.10
N SER A 113 6.11 11.21 7.12
CA SER A 113 4.86 10.82 7.78
C SER A 113 4.19 9.61 7.10
N LEU A 114 4.20 9.57 5.77
CA LEU A 114 3.73 8.42 5.01
C LEU A 114 4.61 7.19 5.27
N PHE A 115 5.94 7.35 5.32
CA PHE A 115 6.86 6.25 5.61
C PHE A 115 6.56 5.65 6.99
N ASP A 116 6.42 6.47 8.02
CA ASP A 116 6.14 6.03 9.38
C ASP A 116 4.79 5.30 9.48
N PHE A 117 3.77 5.82 8.78
CA PHE A 117 2.48 5.14 8.67
C PHE A 117 2.61 3.76 8.03
N LEU A 118 3.26 3.64 6.88
CA LEU A 118 3.42 2.39 6.15
C LEU A 118 4.23 1.38 6.97
N HIS A 119 5.34 1.84 7.56
CA HIS A 119 6.22 1.01 8.37
C HIS A 119 5.46 0.41 9.57
N THR A 120 4.68 1.22 10.28
CA THR A 120 3.87 0.77 11.42
C THR A 120 2.72 -0.14 10.97
N ALA A 121 2.02 0.23 9.88
CA ALA A 121 0.87 -0.54 9.38
C ALA A 121 1.27 -1.97 8.96
N PHE A 122 2.43 -2.15 8.30
CA PHE A 122 2.87 -3.47 7.88
C PHE A 122 3.40 -4.33 9.03
N GLN A 123 3.99 -3.74 10.06
CA GLN A 123 4.30 -4.46 11.30
C GLN A 123 3.02 -4.94 11.99
N TRP A 124 2.06 -4.03 12.16
CA TRP A 124 0.74 -4.39 12.72
C TRP A 124 0.09 -5.53 11.93
N PHE A 125 0.12 -5.45 10.60
CA PHE A 125 -0.44 -6.48 9.71
C PHE A 125 0.24 -7.84 9.87
N ASP A 126 1.55 -7.85 10.07
CA ASP A 126 2.30 -9.09 10.31
C ASP A 126 1.93 -9.73 11.66
N GLU A 127 1.85 -8.93 12.71
CA GLU A 127 1.67 -9.38 14.10
C GLU A 127 0.26 -9.91 14.39
N HIS A 128 -0.79 -9.42 13.69
CA HIS A 128 -2.18 -9.73 13.99
C HIS A 128 -2.75 -10.84 13.10
N GLN A 129 -3.66 -11.67 13.68
CA GLN A 129 -4.28 -12.80 12.95
C GLN A 129 -5.54 -12.36 12.18
N ASN A 130 -6.41 -11.55 12.80
CA ASN A 130 -7.70 -11.15 12.23
C ASN A 130 -7.58 -9.95 11.29
N THR A 131 -6.98 -10.16 10.13
CA THR A 131 -6.60 -9.09 9.20
C THR A 131 -7.48 -8.99 7.96
N ALA A 132 -8.65 -9.66 7.94
CA ALA A 132 -9.51 -9.72 6.75
C ALA A 132 -9.97 -8.35 6.22
N ASN A 133 -10.13 -7.36 7.10
CA ASN A 133 -10.54 -5.99 6.73
C ASN A 133 -9.36 -5.00 6.66
N PHE A 134 -8.12 -5.46 6.89
CA PHE A 134 -6.93 -4.60 6.95
C PHE A 134 -6.79 -3.74 5.69
N HIS A 135 -6.91 -4.34 4.52
CA HIS A 135 -6.75 -3.66 3.24
C HIS A 135 -7.72 -2.48 3.06
N LEU A 136 -8.97 -2.59 3.54
CA LEU A 136 -9.97 -1.52 3.42
C LEU A 136 -9.61 -0.32 4.30
N VAL A 137 -9.27 -0.59 5.56
CA VAL A 137 -8.88 0.46 6.51
C VAL A 137 -7.55 1.09 6.09
N PHE A 138 -6.59 0.28 5.63
CA PHE A 138 -5.32 0.76 5.10
C PHE A 138 -5.51 1.72 3.92
N LEU A 139 -6.30 1.32 2.91
CA LEU A 139 -6.59 2.15 1.74
C LEU A 139 -7.25 3.47 2.14
N LEU A 140 -8.24 3.41 3.02
CA LEU A 140 -8.91 4.63 3.46
C LEU A 140 -7.96 5.56 4.24
N LYS A 141 -7.13 5.01 5.15
CA LYS A 141 -6.12 5.82 5.86
C LYS A 141 -5.06 6.38 4.92
N LEU A 142 -4.68 5.63 3.89
CA LEU A 142 -3.72 6.09 2.88
C LEU A 142 -4.21 7.37 2.19
N THR A 143 -5.52 7.54 1.95
CA THR A 143 -6.07 8.76 1.34
C THR A 143 -5.78 10.01 2.17
N GLN A 144 -5.59 9.88 3.49
CA GLN A 144 -5.22 11.00 4.37
C GLN A 144 -3.83 11.55 4.01
N TYR A 145 -2.88 10.66 3.75
CA TYR A 145 -1.51 11.03 3.37
C TYR A 145 -1.41 11.51 1.92
N LEU A 146 -2.40 11.13 1.11
CA LEU A 146 -2.51 11.55 -0.30
C LEU A 146 -3.37 12.80 -0.50
N GLY A 147 -3.95 13.36 0.58
CA GLY A 147 -4.66 14.64 0.57
C GLY A 147 -6.12 14.61 0.11
N PHE A 148 -6.76 13.43 0.06
CA PHE A 148 -8.17 13.29 -0.32
C PHE A 148 -8.98 12.40 0.64
N TYR A 149 -8.68 12.47 1.95
CA TYR A 149 -9.48 11.77 2.96
C TYR A 149 -10.92 12.27 2.97
N PRO A 150 -11.93 11.39 3.08
CA PRO A 150 -13.33 11.77 3.15
C PRO A 150 -13.59 12.82 4.24
N GLU A 151 -14.35 13.87 3.91
CA GLU A 151 -14.78 14.84 4.91
C GLU A 151 -15.81 14.19 5.86
N VAL A 152 -15.54 14.26 7.17
CA VAL A 152 -16.35 13.58 8.20
C VAL A 152 -17.57 14.38 8.62
N LYS A 153 -17.60 15.69 8.27
CA LYS A 153 -18.75 16.55 8.59
C LYS A 153 -20.05 16.06 7.95
N ASN A 154 -21.16 16.24 8.64
CA ASN A 154 -22.50 15.90 8.16
C ASN A 154 -22.65 14.41 7.81
N SER A 155 -22.01 13.52 8.55
CA SER A 155 -22.05 12.08 8.31
C SER A 155 -23.45 11.45 8.50
N ASP A 156 -24.43 12.18 9.00
CA ASP A 156 -25.83 11.81 9.12
C ASP A 156 -26.62 11.90 7.79
N LEU A 157 -26.06 12.60 6.78
CA LEU A 157 -26.71 12.76 5.48
C LEU A 157 -26.81 11.43 4.71
N LYS A 158 -27.76 11.41 3.74
CA LYS A 158 -28.22 10.18 3.07
C LYS A 158 -27.24 9.58 2.08
N TYR A 159 -26.36 10.39 1.51
CA TYR A 159 -25.43 9.98 0.46
C TYR A 159 -24.01 10.42 0.79
N PHE A 160 -23.03 9.73 0.22
CA PHE A 160 -21.66 10.22 0.15
C PHE A 160 -21.28 10.36 -1.33
N ASN A 161 -20.94 11.59 -1.72
CA ASN A 161 -20.48 11.89 -3.08
C ASN A 161 -18.98 11.57 -3.18
N LEU A 162 -18.64 10.56 -3.98
CA LEU A 162 -17.27 10.12 -4.20
C LEU A 162 -16.42 11.17 -4.93
N GLN A 163 -17.05 12.02 -5.77
CA GLN A 163 -16.32 13.04 -6.54
C GLN A 163 -15.87 14.19 -5.66
N ASP A 164 -16.74 14.63 -4.76
CA ASP A 164 -16.46 15.76 -3.87
C ASP A 164 -15.85 15.32 -2.54
N GLY A 165 -15.94 14.04 -2.19
CA GLY A 165 -15.44 13.48 -0.93
C GLY A 165 -16.23 13.90 0.30
N ILE A 166 -17.54 14.26 0.14
CA ILE A 166 -18.42 14.82 1.18
C ILE A 166 -19.74 14.05 1.33
N PHE A 167 -20.35 14.14 2.51
CA PHE A 167 -21.72 13.68 2.71
C PHE A 167 -22.70 14.73 2.19
N THR A 168 -23.82 14.28 1.58
CA THR A 168 -24.81 15.15 0.92
C THR A 168 -26.23 14.57 0.97
N ASN A 169 -27.23 15.40 0.77
CA ASN A 169 -28.64 15.00 0.49
C ASN A 169 -28.97 15.04 -1.00
N VAL A 170 -28.07 15.54 -1.84
CA VAL A 170 -28.25 15.57 -3.30
C VAL A 170 -27.76 14.25 -3.87
N TYR A 171 -28.64 13.53 -4.56
CA TYR A 171 -28.30 12.25 -5.18
C TYR A 171 -27.77 12.45 -6.60
N GLU A 172 -26.58 11.92 -6.84
CA GLU A 172 -25.97 11.84 -8.16
C GLU A 172 -25.64 10.37 -8.46
N LYS A 173 -26.33 9.80 -9.44
CA LYS A 173 -26.33 8.34 -9.73
C LYS A 173 -24.96 7.73 -9.90
N GLU A 174 -24.03 8.44 -10.53
CA GLU A 174 -22.69 7.90 -10.84
C GLU A 174 -21.63 8.20 -9.76
N SER A 175 -21.92 9.16 -8.89
CA SER A 175 -20.96 9.69 -7.92
C SER A 175 -21.31 9.31 -6.48
N CYS A 176 -22.58 9.04 -6.18
CA CYS A 176 -23.02 8.79 -4.81
C CYS A 176 -23.06 7.30 -4.43
N ILE A 177 -22.70 7.01 -3.19
CA ILE A 177 -23.02 5.77 -2.50
C ILE A 177 -24.08 6.01 -1.45
N GLU A 178 -24.93 4.98 -1.21
CA GLU A 178 -26.07 5.05 -0.33
C GLU A 178 -26.36 3.72 0.39
N GLY A 179 -27.33 3.72 1.30
CA GLY A 179 -27.85 2.52 1.94
C GLY A 179 -26.81 1.74 2.72
N ASN A 180 -26.79 0.42 2.58
CA ASN A 180 -25.88 -0.44 3.32
C ASN A 180 -24.40 -0.18 2.97
N ILE A 181 -24.09 0.15 1.72
CA ILE A 181 -22.72 0.47 1.28
C ILE A 181 -22.23 1.72 2.01
N LEU A 182 -23.06 2.75 2.11
CA LEU A 182 -22.75 3.96 2.86
C LEU A 182 -22.53 3.69 4.35
N ASN A 183 -23.35 2.82 4.95
CA ASN A 183 -23.19 2.46 6.37
C ASN A 183 -21.85 1.77 6.63
N VAL A 184 -21.45 0.83 5.77
CA VAL A 184 -20.15 0.17 5.86
C VAL A 184 -19.01 1.17 5.63
N PHE A 185 -19.15 2.08 4.66
CA PHE A 185 -18.16 3.12 4.40
C PHE A 185 -18.00 4.06 5.60
N LYS A 186 -19.11 4.48 6.23
CA LYS A 186 -19.10 5.26 7.48
C LYS A 186 -18.38 4.53 8.62
N ALA A 187 -18.61 3.21 8.75
CA ALA A 187 -17.96 2.41 9.77
C ALA A 187 -16.43 2.30 9.58
N LEU A 188 -15.93 2.43 8.34
CA LEU A 188 -14.49 2.47 8.06
C LEU A 188 -13.85 3.82 8.39
N ILE A 189 -14.63 4.92 8.31
CA ILE A 189 -14.11 6.26 8.60
C ILE A 189 -13.78 6.36 10.10
N GLY A 190 -12.55 6.76 10.41
CA GLY A 190 -12.10 6.93 11.79
C GLY A 190 -11.71 5.67 12.54
N ILE A 191 -11.92 4.46 11.97
CA ILE A 191 -11.48 3.22 12.61
C ILE A 191 -9.95 3.12 12.64
N ASN A 192 -9.41 2.59 13.73
CA ASN A 192 -7.99 2.26 13.86
C ASN A 192 -7.74 0.78 13.62
N PHE A 193 -6.49 0.41 13.34
CA PHE A 193 -6.14 -1.01 13.14
C PHE A 193 -6.47 -1.85 14.37
N ASP A 194 -6.27 -1.34 15.58
CA ASP A 194 -6.57 -2.05 16.83
C ASP A 194 -8.06 -2.38 17.02
N SER A 195 -8.95 -1.63 16.39
CA SER A 195 -10.41 -1.88 16.39
C SER A 195 -10.89 -2.66 15.15
N LEU A 196 -9.98 -3.21 14.35
CA LEU A 196 -10.33 -3.94 13.12
C LEU A 196 -11.19 -5.18 13.36
N GLU A 197 -11.03 -5.84 14.51
CA GLU A 197 -11.79 -7.02 14.91
C GLU A 197 -13.27 -6.70 15.21
N GLU A 198 -13.58 -5.46 15.56
CA GLU A 198 -14.95 -4.99 15.79
C GLU A 198 -15.73 -4.87 14.48
N LEU A 199 -15.02 -4.69 13.36
CA LEU A 199 -15.60 -4.52 12.04
C LEU A 199 -15.96 -5.86 11.41
N LYS A 200 -17.22 -6.30 11.61
CA LYS A 200 -17.73 -7.56 11.03
C LYS A 200 -18.32 -7.34 9.66
N LEU A 201 -17.54 -7.60 8.62
CA LEU A 201 -17.98 -7.51 7.23
C LEU A 201 -18.09 -8.89 6.60
N SER A 202 -19.15 -9.13 5.82
CA SER A 202 -19.23 -10.27 4.92
C SER A 202 -18.20 -10.14 3.78
N SER A 203 -17.84 -11.24 3.14
CA SER A 203 -16.99 -11.24 1.95
C SER A 203 -17.54 -10.30 0.86
N GLY A 204 -18.84 -10.43 0.54
CA GLY A 204 -19.49 -9.55 -0.44
C GLY A 204 -19.41 -8.07 -0.08
N SER A 205 -19.61 -7.71 1.21
CA SER A 205 -19.47 -6.32 1.65
C SER A 205 -18.04 -5.81 1.49
N ARG A 206 -17.03 -6.62 1.80
CA ARG A 206 -15.62 -6.27 1.60
C ARG A 206 -15.31 -5.98 0.14
N GLN A 207 -15.80 -6.82 -0.78
CA GLN A 207 -15.58 -6.63 -2.22
C GLN A 207 -16.22 -5.36 -2.74
N ILE A 208 -17.47 -5.08 -2.38
CA ILE A 208 -18.17 -3.87 -2.80
C ILE A 208 -17.44 -2.62 -2.30
N ILE A 209 -17.03 -2.61 -1.03
CA ILE A 209 -16.29 -1.48 -0.47
C ILE A 209 -14.90 -1.33 -1.11
N LEU A 210 -14.21 -2.43 -1.41
CA LEU A 210 -12.95 -2.38 -2.14
C LEU A 210 -13.14 -1.73 -3.52
N GLU A 211 -14.20 -2.05 -4.24
CA GLU A 211 -14.52 -1.42 -5.52
C GLU A 211 -14.82 0.08 -5.36
N VAL A 212 -15.57 0.47 -4.32
CA VAL A 212 -15.81 1.86 -3.99
C VAL A 212 -14.50 2.60 -3.73
N LEU A 213 -13.59 2.03 -2.93
CA LEU A 213 -12.29 2.62 -2.66
C LEU A 213 -11.43 2.73 -3.93
N MET A 214 -11.39 1.69 -4.77
CA MET A 214 -10.66 1.74 -6.05
C MET A 214 -11.21 2.83 -6.97
N LYS A 215 -12.56 3.00 -7.03
CA LYS A 215 -13.20 4.09 -7.77
C LYS A 215 -12.83 5.45 -7.18
N TYR A 216 -12.80 5.57 -5.85
CA TYR A 216 -12.43 6.79 -5.14
C TYR A 216 -10.99 7.20 -5.46
N PHE A 217 -10.04 6.26 -5.45
CA PHE A 217 -8.67 6.52 -5.87
C PHE A 217 -8.57 6.96 -7.34
N GLN A 218 -9.36 6.36 -8.24
CA GLN A 218 -9.37 6.76 -9.66
C GLN A 218 -9.89 8.17 -9.88
N ILE A 219 -10.87 8.60 -9.07
CA ILE A 219 -11.44 9.96 -9.17
C ILE A 219 -10.44 11.01 -8.68
N HIS A 220 -9.77 10.75 -7.55
CA HIS A 220 -8.94 11.76 -6.90
C HIS A 220 -7.47 11.77 -7.32
N LEU A 221 -6.98 10.69 -7.95
CA LEU A 221 -5.58 10.59 -8.36
C LEU A 221 -5.45 10.44 -9.88
N THR A 222 -5.03 11.50 -10.53
CA THR A 222 -4.72 11.46 -11.96
C THR A 222 -3.61 10.44 -12.23
N GLY A 223 -3.88 9.50 -13.15
CA GLY A 223 -2.91 8.47 -13.51
C GLY A 223 -2.89 7.23 -12.59
N PHE A 224 -3.79 7.15 -11.58
CA PHE A 224 -3.94 5.92 -10.79
C PHE A 224 -4.31 4.74 -11.70
N ARG A 225 -3.57 3.66 -11.54
CA ARG A 225 -3.81 2.40 -12.25
C ARG A 225 -4.28 1.35 -11.26
N LYS A 226 -5.42 0.72 -11.56
CA LYS A 226 -5.89 -0.42 -10.76
C LYS A 226 -4.80 -1.50 -10.70
N PRO A 227 -4.55 -2.07 -9.52
CA PRO A 227 -3.60 -3.18 -9.36
C PRO A 227 -3.96 -4.35 -10.29
N LYS A 228 -2.94 -4.97 -10.89
CA LYS A 228 -3.14 -6.16 -11.74
C LYS A 228 -3.56 -7.37 -10.91
N SER A 229 -3.10 -7.42 -9.65
CA SER A 229 -3.47 -8.47 -8.69
C SER A 229 -4.89 -8.34 -8.15
N LEU A 230 -5.63 -7.26 -8.45
CA LEU A 230 -6.95 -6.99 -7.86
C LEU A 230 -7.94 -8.15 -8.06
N GLU A 231 -8.02 -8.72 -9.24
CA GLU A 231 -8.97 -9.81 -9.53
C GLU A 231 -8.59 -11.09 -8.77
N ILE A 232 -7.31 -11.46 -8.77
CA ILE A 232 -6.81 -12.62 -7.99
C ILE A 232 -7.03 -12.37 -6.50
N PHE A 233 -6.79 -11.14 -6.03
CA PHE A 233 -7.02 -10.76 -4.64
C PHE A 233 -8.48 -10.92 -4.24
N LYS A 234 -9.43 -10.49 -5.08
CA LYS A 234 -10.87 -10.68 -4.85
C LYS A 234 -11.24 -12.16 -4.74
N GLU A 235 -10.72 -13.01 -5.60
CA GLU A 235 -11.00 -14.45 -5.60
C GLU A 235 -10.54 -15.15 -4.31
N LEU A 236 -9.42 -14.75 -3.74
CA LEU A 236 -8.90 -15.33 -2.51
C LEU A 236 -9.71 -14.96 -1.25
N PHE A 237 -10.45 -13.88 -1.29
CA PHE A 237 -11.26 -13.39 -0.15
C PHE A 237 -12.77 -13.69 -0.30
N HIS A 238 -13.11 -14.63 -1.18
CA HIS A 238 -14.48 -15.16 -1.34
C HIS A 238 -14.94 -16.01 -0.17
#